data_a09eab3f9353fca8b37c03c172b3febd
#
_entry.id   a09eab3f9353fca8b37c03c172b3febd
#
_cell.length_a   1.000
_cell.length_b   1.000
_cell.length_c   1.000
_cell.angle_alpha   90.00
_cell.angle_beta   90.00
_cell.angle_gamma   90.00
#
_symmetry.space_group_name_H-M   'P 1'
#
loop_
_entity.id
_entity.type
_entity.pdbx_description
1 polymer ?
#
loop_
_entity_poly.entity_id
_entity_poly.type
_entity_poly.pdbx_seq_one_letter_code
_entity_poly.pdbx_strand_id
1 'polypeptide(L)'
;MSSSELRYLIAANNLAKELQSVKQTDIANSLHVTKVSAYNAIERLREKEYIEKKDRKIVLTDRGREVLNEYMTIIRFMSAHLSLHCGTSENQAYEDALNATCAFSDVTRNGVANFIKSEMNGAINSGGVCFGSESGYRNER
;
A
#
# COMPACT_ATOMS: atom_id res chain seq x y z
N MET A 1 6.08 -4.45 -8.65
CA MET A 1 4.68 -4.93 -8.60
C MET A 1 3.81 -3.90 -9.29
N SER A 2 2.88 -4.32 -10.14
CA SER A 2 1.93 -3.40 -10.78
C SER A 2 0.85 -2.92 -9.79
N SER A 3 0.20 -1.80 -10.11
CA SER A 3 -0.90 -1.29 -9.29
C SER A 3 -2.07 -2.28 -9.22
N SER A 4 -2.32 -3.02 -10.29
CA SER A 4 -3.30 -4.09 -10.29
C SER A 4 -2.95 -5.20 -9.30
N GLU A 5 -1.73 -5.75 -9.35
CA GLU A 5 -1.26 -6.77 -8.42
C GLU A 5 -1.30 -6.31 -6.97
N LEU A 6 -0.92 -5.06 -6.72
CA LEU A 6 -0.97 -4.49 -5.38
C LEU A 6 -2.38 -4.44 -4.83
N ARG A 7 -3.39 -4.11 -5.64
CA ARG A 7 -4.80 -4.11 -5.23
C ARG A 7 -5.26 -5.50 -4.80
N TYR A 8 -4.84 -6.55 -5.49
CA TYR A 8 -5.16 -7.93 -5.10
C TYR A 8 -4.49 -8.32 -3.78
N LEU A 9 -3.25 -7.90 -3.57
CA LEU A 9 -2.54 -8.18 -2.32
C LEU A 9 -3.15 -7.43 -1.13
N ILE A 10 -3.55 -6.17 -1.34
CA ILE A 10 -4.29 -5.36 -0.35
C ILE A 10 -5.63 -6.03 -0.01
N ALA A 11 -6.39 -6.45 -1.03
CA ALA A 11 -7.68 -7.10 -0.83
C ALA A 11 -7.54 -8.41 -0.04
N ALA A 12 -6.56 -9.25 -0.39
CA ALA A 12 -6.28 -10.47 0.32
C ALA A 12 -5.93 -10.21 1.80
N ASN A 13 -5.12 -9.21 2.07
CA ASN A 13 -4.75 -8.84 3.44
C ASN A 13 -5.94 -8.28 4.25
N ASN A 14 -6.77 -7.45 3.64
CA ASN A 14 -7.94 -6.89 4.32
C ASN A 14 -8.98 -7.96 4.62
N LEU A 15 -9.28 -8.83 3.67
CA LEU A 15 -10.19 -9.95 3.86
C LEU A 15 -9.71 -10.93 4.93
N ALA A 16 -8.41 -11.14 5.05
CA ALA A 16 -7.83 -12.00 6.09
C ALA A 16 -8.07 -11.47 7.52
N LYS A 17 -8.35 -10.19 7.68
CA LYS A 17 -8.70 -9.60 8.98
C LYS A 17 -10.18 -9.83 9.35
N GLU A 18 -11.03 -10.01 8.35
CA GLU A 18 -12.49 -10.12 8.53
C GLU A 18 -12.95 -11.57 8.45
N LEU A 19 -12.30 -12.39 7.64
CA LEU A 19 -12.67 -13.79 7.38
C LEU A 19 -11.67 -14.74 8.00
N GLN A 20 -12.15 -15.87 8.49
CA GLN A 20 -11.28 -16.96 9.01
C GLN A 20 -10.45 -17.59 7.87
N SER A 21 -10.96 -17.56 6.66
CA SER A 21 -10.25 -18.05 5.47
C SER A 21 -10.63 -17.24 4.25
N VAL A 22 -9.65 -16.84 3.47
CA VAL A 22 -9.83 -16.08 2.23
C VAL A 22 -9.71 -17.04 1.05
N LYS A 23 -10.71 -17.03 0.19
CA LYS A 23 -10.72 -17.77 -1.07
C LYS A 23 -10.55 -16.81 -2.25
N GLN A 24 -10.15 -17.35 -3.38
CA GLN A 24 -10.04 -16.58 -4.63
C GLN A 24 -11.34 -15.86 -4.99
N THR A 25 -12.48 -16.50 -4.75
CA THR A 25 -13.80 -15.91 -5.02
C THR A 25 -14.11 -14.70 -4.14
N ASP A 26 -13.63 -14.70 -2.89
CA ASP A 26 -13.81 -13.57 -1.98
C ASP A 26 -13.06 -12.34 -2.50
N ILE A 27 -11.83 -12.55 -2.98
CA ILE A 27 -11.02 -11.48 -3.58
C ILE A 27 -11.66 -10.97 -4.87
N ALA A 28 -12.12 -11.86 -5.74
CA ALA A 28 -12.80 -11.49 -6.99
C ALA A 28 -14.04 -10.64 -6.71
N ASN A 29 -14.85 -11.02 -5.74
CA ASN A 29 -16.06 -10.30 -5.34
C ASN A 29 -15.71 -8.93 -4.72
N SER A 30 -14.71 -8.88 -3.85
CA SER A 30 -14.27 -7.65 -3.19
C SER A 30 -13.78 -6.59 -4.19
N LEU A 31 -13.10 -7.02 -5.24
CA LEU A 31 -12.57 -6.13 -6.29
C LEU A 31 -13.50 -5.94 -7.49
N HIS A 32 -14.67 -6.56 -7.49
CA HIS A 32 -15.63 -6.54 -8.60
C HIS A 32 -15.00 -6.94 -9.94
N VAL A 33 -14.20 -8.01 -9.91
CA VAL A 33 -13.51 -8.55 -11.10
C VAL A 33 -13.99 -9.96 -11.41
N THR A 34 -13.66 -10.42 -12.62
CA THR A 34 -13.96 -11.80 -13.02
C THR A 34 -13.09 -12.81 -12.26
N LYS A 35 -13.60 -14.03 -12.11
CA LYS A 35 -12.84 -15.13 -11.50
C LYS A 35 -11.54 -15.42 -12.25
N VAL A 36 -11.54 -15.25 -13.57
CA VAL A 36 -10.35 -15.44 -14.42
C VAL A 36 -9.30 -14.37 -14.16
N SER A 37 -9.72 -13.10 -14.07
CA SER A 37 -8.81 -12.00 -13.73
C SER A 37 -8.18 -12.17 -12.35
N ALA A 38 -9.00 -12.56 -11.38
CA ALA A 38 -8.51 -12.85 -10.02
C ALA A 38 -7.53 -14.04 -10.02
N TYR A 39 -7.86 -15.12 -10.72
CA TYR A 39 -6.97 -16.27 -10.85
C TYR A 39 -5.59 -15.86 -11.39
N ASN A 40 -5.56 -15.17 -12.51
CA ASN A 40 -4.31 -14.77 -13.15
C ASN A 40 -3.45 -13.85 -12.26
N ALA A 41 -4.08 -12.93 -11.55
CA ALA A 41 -3.36 -12.04 -10.63
C ALA A 41 -2.82 -12.78 -9.40
N ILE A 42 -3.61 -13.69 -8.85
CA ILE A 42 -3.22 -14.52 -7.71
C ILE A 42 -2.06 -15.45 -8.07
N GLU A 43 -2.09 -16.05 -9.28
CA GLU A 43 -0.97 -16.88 -9.74
C GLU A 43 0.34 -16.06 -9.87
N ARG A 44 0.27 -14.84 -10.43
CA ARG A 44 1.44 -13.96 -10.48
C ARG A 44 1.98 -13.59 -9.11
N LEU A 45 1.10 -13.33 -8.14
CA LEU A 45 1.51 -13.05 -6.75
C LEU A 45 2.11 -14.28 -6.08
N ARG A 46 1.62 -15.48 -6.41
CA ARG A 46 2.17 -16.75 -5.93
C ARG A 46 3.56 -17.02 -6.52
N GLU A 47 3.75 -16.79 -7.80
CA GLU A 47 5.05 -16.91 -8.47
C GLU A 47 6.11 -15.96 -7.88
N LYS A 48 5.69 -14.80 -7.41
CA LYS A 48 6.55 -13.84 -6.68
C LYS A 48 6.72 -14.17 -5.20
N GLU A 49 6.12 -15.27 -4.73
CA GLU A 49 6.17 -15.73 -3.35
C GLU A 49 5.56 -14.74 -2.34
N TYR A 50 4.62 -13.91 -2.76
CA TYR A 50 3.91 -12.98 -1.86
C TYR A 50 2.69 -13.61 -1.20
N ILE A 51 2.13 -14.65 -1.82
CA ILE A 51 1.02 -15.44 -1.30
C ILE A 51 1.28 -16.94 -1.48
N GLU A 52 0.61 -17.72 -0.65
CA GLU A 52 0.53 -19.18 -0.75
C GLU A 52 -0.93 -19.60 -0.87
N LYS A 53 -1.15 -20.73 -1.54
CA LYS A 53 -2.44 -21.42 -1.55
C LYS A 53 -2.32 -22.69 -0.68
N LYS A 54 -3.11 -22.75 0.39
CA LYS A 54 -3.23 -23.90 1.27
C LYS A 54 -4.70 -24.33 1.34
N ASP A 55 -5.03 -25.52 0.88
CA ASP A 55 -6.41 -26.04 0.88
C ASP A 55 -7.43 -25.07 0.27
N ARG A 56 -7.12 -24.51 -0.89
CA ARG A 56 -7.92 -23.48 -1.59
C ARG A 56 -8.04 -22.14 -0.85
N LYS A 57 -7.32 -21.97 0.25
CA LYS A 57 -7.23 -20.71 1.00
C LYS A 57 -6.00 -19.94 0.56
N ILE A 58 -6.14 -18.63 0.52
CA ILE A 58 -5.07 -17.71 0.16
C ILE A 58 -4.52 -17.10 1.43
N VAL A 59 -3.21 -17.20 1.62
CA VAL A 59 -2.49 -16.67 2.78
C VAL A 59 -1.32 -15.84 2.30
N LEU A 60 -1.12 -14.67 2.88
CA LEU A 60 0.09 -13.88 2.63
C LEU A 60 1.29 -14.57 3.29
N THR A 61 2.39 -14.65 2.54
CA THR A 61 3.69 -15.07 3.10
C THR A 61 4.29 -13.94 3.94
N ASP A 62 5.33 -14.23 4.71
CA ASP A 62 6.06 -13.18 5.43
C ASP A 62 6.64 -12.16 4.47
N ARG A 63 7.19 -12.60 3.34
CA ARG A 63 7.65 -11.72 2.24
C ARG A 63 6.51 -10.85 1.69
N GLY A 64 5.34 -11.42 1.50
CA GLY A 64 4.16 -10.68 1.04
C GLY A 64 3.73 -9.61 2.05
N ARG A 65 3.78 -9.89 3.34
CA ARG A 65 3.48 -8.92 4.40
C ARG A 65 4.50 -7.80 4.46
N GLU A 66 5.78 -8.12 4.36
CA GLU A 66 6.87 -7.13 4.37
C GLU A 66 6.74 -6.17 3.18
N VAL A 67 6.56 -6.70 1.98
CA VAL A 67 6.39 -5.91 0.76
C VAL A 67 5.13 -5.05 0.84
N LEU A 68 4.01 -5.63 1.28
CA LEU A 68 2.77 -4.87 1.45
C LEU A 68 2.93 -3.73 2.45
N ASN A 69 3.60 -3.98 3.58
CA ASN A 69 3.85 -2.97 4.58
C ASN A 69 4.73 -1.81 4.04
N GLU A 70 5.72 -2.12 3.22
CA GLU A 70 6.55 -1.12 2.55
C GLU A 70 5.72 -0.22 1.63
N TYR A 71 4.90 -0.80 0.74
CA TYR A 71 3.99 -0.04 -0.11
C TYR A 71 3.00 0.80 0.70
N MET A 72 2.36 0.21 1.69
CA MET A 72 1.33 0.90 2.48
C MET A 72 1.91 2.02 3.35
N THR A 73 3.14 1.91 3.80
CA THR A 73 3.84 3.00 4.50
C THR A 73 3.92 4.25 3.62
N ILE A 74 4.31 4.09 2.37
CA ILE A 74 4.42 5.19 1.42
C ILE A 74 3.04 5.71 1.02
N ILE A 75 2.12 4.82 0.68
CA ILE A 75 0.76 5.19 0.24
C ILE A 75 0.04 6.00 1.32
N ARG A 76 0.09 5.58 2.57
CA ARG A 76 -0.54 6.30 3.68
C ARG A 76 0.07 7.67 3.88
N PHE A 77 1.39 7.76 3.84
CA PHE A 77 2.09 9.04 3.97
C PHE A 77 1.75 9.98 2.83
N MET A 78 1.89 9.54 1.58
CA MET A 78 1.60 10.38 0.42
C MET A 78 0.13 10.78 0.35
N SER A 79 -0.80 9.86 0.54
CA SER A 79 -2.23 10.18 0.45
C SER A 79 -2.66 11.19 1.50
N ALA A 80 -2.13 11.11 2.72
CA ALA A 80 -2.39 12.09 3.76
C ALA A 80 -1.90 13.49 3.38
N HIS A 81 -0.67 13.60 2.85
CA HIS A 81 -0.12 14.89 2.42
C HIS A 81 -0.82 15.46 1.19
N LEU A 82 -1.17 14.64 0.21
CA LEU A 82 -1.93 15.07 -0.96
C LEU A 82 -3.32 15.60 -0.57
N SER A 83 -3.98 14.95 0.36
CA SER A 83 -5.29 15.40 0.85
C SER A 83 -5.18 16.69 1.67
N LEU A 84 -4.22 16.77 2.59
CA LEU A 84 -4.07 17.93 3.48
C LEU A 84 -3.54 19.18 2.78
N HIS A 85 -2.59 19.04 1.86
CA HIS A 85 -1.83 20.17 1.33
C HIS A 85 -2.11 20.50 -0.13
N CYS A 86 -2.61 19.54 -0.90
CA CYS A 86 -2.80 19.70 -2.34
C CYS A 86 -4.27 19.83 -2.76
N GLY A 87 -5.20 19.84 -1.83
CA GLY A 87 -6.63 19.96 -2.13
C GLY A 87 -7.23 18.75 -2.85
N THR A 88 -6.54 17.62 -2.81
CA THR A 88 -6.99 16.37 -3.43
C THR A 88 -7.99 15.67 -2.52
N SER A 89 -9.08 15.13 -3.06
CA SER A 89 -10.02 14.31 -2.27
C SER A 89 -9.31 13.06 -1.71
N GLU A 90 -9.78 12.54 -0.60
CA GLU A 90 -9.16 11.35 0.03
C GLU A 90 -9.07 10.15 -0.93
N ASN A 91 -10.14 9.90 -1.68
CA ASN A 91 -10.16 8.81 -2.65
C ASN A 91 -9.14 9.01 -3.77
N GLN A 92 -9.08 10.21 -4.34
CA GLN A 92 -8.12 10.52 -5.40
C GLN A 92 -6.68 10.51 -4.88
N ALA A 93 -6.45 11.06 -3.69
CA ALA A 93 -5.14 11.04 -3.04
C ALA A 93 -4.63 9.62 -2.81
N TYR A 94 -5.50 8.70 -2.39
CA TYR A 94 -5.15 7.30 -2.23
C TYR A 94 -4.80 6.64 -3.57
N GLU A 95 -5.60 6.86 -4.62
CA GLU A 95 -5.36 6.31 -5.96
C GLU A 95 -4.06 6.82 -6.57
N ASP A 96 -3.80 8.12 -6.45
CA ASP A 96 -2.57 8.73 -6.96
C ASP A 96 -1.34 8.23 -6.20
N ALA A 97 -1.41 8.14 -4.88
CA ALA A 97 -0.34 7.61 -4.05
C ALA A 97 -0.02 6.14 -4.36
N LEU A 98 -1.05 5.31 -4.57
CA LEU A 98 -0.90 3.91 -4.94
C LEU A 98 -0.18 3.78 -6.29
N ASN A 99 -0.64 4.50 -7.30
CA ASN A 99 -0.05 4.44 -8.63
C ASN A 99 1.38 5.00 -8.65
N ALA A 100 1.64 6.10 -7.95
CA ALA A 100 2.98 6.68 -7.83
C ALA A 100 3.95 5.72 -7.14
N THR A 101 3.53 5.08 -6.05
CA THR A 101 4.36 4.12 -5.33
C THR A 101 4.73 2.92 -6.19
N CYS A 102 3.81 2.43 -7.03
CA CYS A 102 4.07 1.35 -7.98
C CYS A 102 5.04 1.75 -9.10
N ALA A 103 5.18 3.04 -9.39
CA ALA A 103 6.13 3.56 -10.39
C ALA A 103 7.57 3.68 -9.85
N PHE A 104 7.77 3.64 -8.55
CA PHE A 104 9.11 3.68 -7.97
C PHE A 104 9.90 2.41 -8.26
N SER A 105 11.21 2.56 -8.49
CA SER A 105 12.13 1.42 -8.46
C SER A 105 12.17 0.80 -7.06
N ASP A 106 12.61 -0.45 -6.95
CA ASP A 106 12.72 -1.15 -5.67
C ASP A 106 13.64 -0.40 -4.69
N VAL A 107 14.75 0.16 -5.19
CA VAL A 107 15.70 0.94 -4.38
C VAL A 107 15.04 2.21 -3.84
N THR A 108 14.36 2.97 -4.69
CA THR A 108 13.68 4.19 -4.28
C THR A 108 12.55 3.90 -3.30
N ARG A 109 11.73 2.91 -3.57
CA ARG A 109 10.64 2.51 -2.69
C ARG A 109 11.13 2.12 -1.30
N ASN A 110 12.14 1.26 -1.24
CA ASN A 110 12.73 0.85 0.03
C ASN A 110 13.31 2.05 0.80
N GLY A 111 14.05 2.93 0.11
CA GLY A 111 14.63 4.13 0.71
C GLY A 111 13.57 5.09 1.25
N VAL A 112 12.51 5.35 0.48
CA VAL A 112 11.40 6.22 0.91
C VAL A 112 10.66 5.62 2.11
N ALA A 113 10.34 4.34 2.08
CA ALA A 113 9.68 3.67 3.21
C ALA A 113 10.52 3.75 4.49
N ASN A 114 11.81 3.51 4.41
CA ASN A 114 12.72 3.59 5.55
C ASN A 114 12.85 5.03 6.08
N PHE A 115 12.92 6.02 5.20
CA PHE A 115 12.93 7.43 5.58
C PHE A 115 11.65 7.81 6.35
N ILE A 116 10.49 7.46 5.85
CA ILE A 116 9.21 7.73 6.51
C ILE A 116 9.16 7.07 7.90
N LYS A 117 9.60 5.82 8.02
CA LYS A 117 9.62 5.10 9.30
C LYS A 117 10.56 5.76 10.32
N SER A 118 11.73 6.24 9.88
CA SER A 118 12.68 6.91 10.76
C SER A 118 12.15 8.25 11.27
N GLU A 119 11.50 9.02 10.42
CA GLU A 119 10.86 10.29 10.82
C GLU A 119 9.72 10.07 11.82
N MET A 120 8.88 9.06 11.59
CA MET A 120 7.81 8.73 12.53
C MET A 120 8.36 8.27 13.89
N ASN A 121 9.42 7.46 13.92
CA ASN A 121 10.06 7.02 15.16
C ASN A 121 10.79 8.18 15.88
N GLY A 122 11.40 9.09 15.13
CA GLY A 122 12.02 10.30 15.67
C GLY A 122 11.00 11.21 16.35
N ALA A 123 9.82 11.39 15.78
CA ALA A 123 8.73 12.18 16.33
C ALA A 123 8.18 11.60 17.65
N ILE A 124 8.13 10.27 17.78
CA ILE A 124 7.69 9.59 19.01
C ILE A 124 8.72 9.81 20.14
N ASN A 125 10.01 9.76 19.83
CA ASN A 125 11.08 9.91 20.82
C ASN A 125 11.30 11.35 21.28
N SER A 126 10.93 12.34 20.48
CA SER A 126 11.11 13.77 20.79
C SER A 126 9.93 14.42 21.50
N GLY A 127 8.85 13.69 21.78
CA GLY A 127 7.70 14.18 22.56
C GLY A 127 6.98 15.40 21.97
N GLY A 128 7.20 15.70 20.71
CA GLY A 128 6.63 16.84 20.02
C GLY A 128 6.03 16.45 18.69
N VAL A 129 4.72 16.40 18.64
CA VAL A 129 3.99 16.40 17.37
C VAL A 129 4.11 17.81 16.79
N CYS A 130 5.04 18.00 15.87
CA CYS A 130 5.03 19.18 15.03
C CYS A 130 5.16 18.76 13.58
N PHE A 131 4.06 18.36 12.98
CA PHE A 131 3.83 18.60 11.58
C PHE A 131 3.28 20.02 11.43
N GLY A 132 4.19 20.98 11.41
CA GLY A 132 3.84 22.38 11.31
C GLY A 132 5.08 23.22 11.38
N SER A 133 5.93 23.14 10.39
CA SER A 133 6.81 24.24 10.07
C SER A 133 6.35 24.81 8.74
N GLU A 134 5.76 25.96 8.87
CA GLU A 134 5.60 26.95 7.81
C GLU A 134 6.93 27.09 7.06
N SER A 135 7.09 26.45 5.95
CA SER A 135 7.99 26.95 4.93
C SER A 135 7.18 27.92 4.08
N GLY A 136 7.23 29.18 4.46
CA GLY A 136 6.70 30.25 3.64
C GLY A 136 7.36 30.18 2.26
N TYR A 137 6.58 29.82 1.27
CA TYR A 137 6.88 30.20 -0.09
C TYR A 137 6.73 31.71 -0.15
N ARG A 138 7.82 32.42 0.01
CA ARG A 138 7.88 33.80 -0.42
C ARG A 138 7.79 33.81 -1.94
N ASN A 139 6.66 34.27 -2.39
CA ASN A 139 6.44 34.66 -3.77
C ASN A 139 7.14 36.00 -3.95
N GLU A 140 8.41 35.99 -4.37
CA GLU A 140 9.04 37.20 -4.89
C GLU A 140 8.78 37.24 -6.39
N ARG A 141 8.00 38.25 -6.75
CA ARG A 141 7.81 38.69 -8.14
C ARG A 141 9.09 39.31 -8.70
#